data_ba6b8b92bd060463e7263a89cec01477
#
_entry.id   ba6b8b92bd060463e7263a89cec01477
#
_cell.length_a   1.000
_cell.length_b   1.000
_cell.length_c   1.000
_cell.angle_alpha   90.00
_cell.angle_beta   90.00
_cell.angle_gamma   90.00
#
_symmetry.space_group_name_H-M   'P 1'
#
loop_
_entity.id
_entity.type
_entity.pdbx_description
1 polymer ?
#
loop_
_entity_poly.entity_id
_entity_poly.type
_entity_poly.pdbx_seq_one_letter_code
_entity_poly.pdbx_strand_id
1 'polypeptide(L)'
;MNPNDPLLLFVYGTLKRGKKNHYALLNAHYLNESCTSPDYLLVDLGPYPGMVEKPQEGFSVQGELFEIPFDLLVELDKIEDAPFLFNLEPITLADGSKAFAYLYKQSIAGTKILSEGVWLS
;
A
#
# COMPACT_ATOMS: atom_id res chain seq x y z
N MET A 1 -9.15 17.50 -5.95
CA MET A 1 -7.74 17.49 -5.51
C MET A 1 -6.90 18.34 -6.45
N ASN A 2 -6.13 19.26 -5.92
CA ASN A 2 -5.22 20.09 -6.70
C ASN A 2 -3.98 19.27 -7.06
N PRO A 3 -3.50 19.27 -8.32
CA PRO A 3 -2.28 18.53 -8.69
C PRO A 3 -1.04 18.88 -7.90
N ASN A 4 -1.01 20.05 -7.27
CA ASN A 4 0.12 20.50 -6.44
C ASN A 4 -0.01 20.09 -4.97
N ASP A 5 -1.15 19.57 -4.56
CA ASP A 5 -1.36 19.15 -3.18
C ASP A 5 -0.65 17.82 -2.93
N PRO A 6 0.00 17.65 -1.77
CA PRO A 6 0.57 16.35 -1.43
C PRO A 6 -0.51 15.31 -1.21
N LEU A 7 -0.15 14.06 -1.46
CA LEU A 7 -1.04 12.93 -1.33
C LEU A 7 -0.53 12.04 -0.20
N LEU A 8 -1.43 11.51 0.60
CA LEU A 8 -1.08 10.59 1.69
C LEU A 8 -1.06 9.16 1.15
N LEU A 9 0.11 8.55 1.15
CA LEU A 9 0.33 7.19 0.63
C LEU A 9 0.66 6.22 1.76
N PHE A 10 -0.08 5.13 1.83
CA PHE A 10 0.19 4.01 2.73
C PHE A 10 0.92 2.92 1.95
N VAL A 11 2.10 2.53 2.43
CA VAL A 11 2.91 1.48 1.81
C VAL A 11 3.10 0.33 2.78
N TYR A 12 2.94 -0.90 2.27
CA TYR A 12 2.94 -2.10 3.11
C TYR A 12 3.92 -3.17 2.61
N GLY A 13 4.61 -2.91 1.52
CA GLY A 13 5.50 -3.89 0.88
C GLY A 13 6.84 -3.30 0.48
N THR A 14 7.17 -3.43 -0.81
CA THR A 14 8.52 -3.10 -1.32
C THR A 14 8.86 -1.61 -1.26
N LEU A 15 7.88 -0.73 -1.12
CA LEU A 15 8.11 0.71 -1.00
C LEU A 15 8.47 1.13 0.42
N LYS A 16 8.27 0.26 1.43
CA LYS A 16 8.62 0.59 2.82
C LYS A 16 10.12 0.85 2.95
N ARG A 17 10.49 1.63 3.97
CA ARG A 17 11.89 1.92 4.29
C ARG A 17 12.67 0.62 4.45
N GLY A 18 13.85 0.56 3.85
CA GLY A 18 14.71 -0.62 3.89
C GLY A 18 14.33 -1.73 2.92
N LYS A 19 13.28 -1.54 2.13
CA LYS A 19 12.85 -2.54 1.15
C LYS A 19 13.29 -2.15 -0.25
N LYS A 20 13.13 -3.09 -1.18
CA LYS A 20 13.70 -3.08 -2.53
C LYS A 20 13.37 -1.81 -3.34
N ASN A 21 12.13 -1.33 -3.28
CA ASN A 21 11.69 -0.21 -4.11
C ASN A 21 11.62 1.11 -3.35
N HIS A 22 12.10 1.16 -2.11
CA HIS A 22 12.03 2.38 -1.31
C HIS A 22 12.73 3.57 -1.96
N TYR A 23 13.72 3.33 -2.83
CA TYR A 23 14.41 4.40 -3.54
C TYR A 23 13.44 5.35 -4.26
N ALA A 24 12.29 4.85 -4.67
CA ALA A 24 11.27 5.67 -5.35
C ALA A 24 10.63 6.70 -4.43
N LEU A 25 10.77 6.56 -3.10
CA LEU A 25 10.19 7.47 -2.11
C LEU A 25 11.24 8.35 -1.42
N LEU A 26 12.47 8.39 -1.91
CA LEU A 26 13.54 9.16 -1.24
C LEU A 26 13.25 10.66 -1.16
N ASN A 27 12.45 11.20 -2.09
CA ASN A 27 12.03 12.60 -2.09
C ASN A 27 10.65 12.82 -1.47
N ALA A 28 10.05 11.76 -0.93
CA ALA A 28 8.80 11.83 -0.21
C ALA A 28 9.05 12.08 1.27
N HIS A 29 8.03 12.55 1.98
CA HIS A 29 8.14 12.83 3.40
C HIS A 29 7.56 11.67 4.21
N TYR A 30 8.41 10.98 4.97
CA TYR A 30 7.97 9.94 5.88
C TYR A 30 7.23 10.57 7.07
N LEU A 31 6.03 10.08 7.37
CA LEU A 31 5.24 10.60 8.48
C LEU A 31 5.34 9.70 9.72
N ASN A 32 4.92 8.44 9.60
CA ASN A 32 4.91 7.52 10.73
C ASN A 32 4.55 6.11 10.28
N GLU A 33 4.72 5.15 11.16
CA GLU A 33 4.14 3.83 11.02
C GLU A 33 2.64 3.90 11.26
N SER A 34 1.88 3.05 10.57
CA SER A 34 0.43 3.05 10.66
C SER A 34 -0.13 1.66 10.37
N CYS A 35 -1.44 1.51 10.52
CA CYS A 35 -2.13 0.30 10.10
C CYS A 35 -3.52 0.64 9.58
N THR A 36 -4.08 -0.27 8.78
CA THR A 36 -5.42 -0.11 8.23
C THR A 36 -6.48 -0.51 9.24
N SER A 37 -7.73 -0.14 8.95
CA SER A 37 -8.90 -0.77 9.58
C SER A 37 -8.90 -2.28 9.28
N PRO A 38 -9.66 -3.12 10.03
CA PRO A 38 -9.63 -4.57 9.85
C PRO A 38 -10.50 -5.05 8.67
N ASP A 39 -10.31 -4.42 7.52
CA ASP A 39 -11.14 -4.63 6.33
C ASP A 39 -10.32 -5.11 5.13
N TYR A 40 -9.11 -5.60 5.35
CA TYR A 40 -8.19 -5.96 4.28
C TYR A 40 -7.56 -7.33 4.53
N LEU A 41 -7.07 -7.94 3.44
CA LEU A 41 -6.20 -9.11 3.51
C LEU A 41 -4.85 -8.73 2.95
N LEU A 42 -3.81 -9.34 3.48
CA LEU A 42 -2.46 -9.26 2.95
C LEU A 42 -2.05 -10.65 2.50
N VAL A 43 -1.60 -10.77 1.25
CA VAL A 43 -1.20 -12.06 0.68
C VAL A 43 0.24 -12.01 0.22
N ASP A 44 0.90 -13.16 0.28
CA ASP A 44 2.28 -13.33 -0.17
C ASP A 44 2.27 -13.72 -1.65
N LEU A 45 2.83 -12.86 -2.49
CA LEU A 45 2.94 -13.11 -3.93
C LEU A 45 4.36 -13.54 -4.32
N GLY A 46 5.21 -13.80 -3.31
CA GLY A 46 6.61 -14.18 -3.51
C GLY A 46 7.53 -12.98 -3.39
N PRO A 47 7.89 -12.32 -4.49
CA PRO A 47 8.81 -11.18 -4.43
C PRO A 47 8.21 -9.93 -3.78
N TYR A 48 6.90 -9.88 -3.59
CA TYR A 48 6.21 -8.76 -2.95
C TYR A 48 4.86 -9.24 -2.41
N PRO A 49 4.24 -8.46 -1.49
CA PRO A 49 2.89 -8.76 -1.01
C PRO A 49 1.84 -8.06 -1.86
N GLY A 50 0.58 -8.50 -1.71
CA GLY A 50 -0.57 -7.81 -2.26
C GLY A 50 -1.60 -7.57 -1.16
N MET A 51 -2.23 -6.39 -1.16
CA MET A 51 -3.32 -6.05 -0.25
C MET A 51 -4.62 -5.95 -1.04
N VAL A 52 -5.67 -6.58 -0.53
CA VAL A 52 -7.00 -6.55 -1.15
C VAL A 52 -8.05 -6.20 -0.11
N GLU A 53 -9.18 -5.65 -0.55
CA GLU A 53 -10.29 -5.35 0.34
C GLU A 53 -11.03 -6.62 0.74
N LYS A 54 -11.41 -6.70 2.02
CA LYS A 54 -12.26 -7.75 2.56
C LYS A 54 -13.11 -7.15 3.68
N PRO A 55 -14.09 -6.30 3.33
CA PRO A 55 -14.86 -5.55 4.36
C PRO A 55 -15.47 -6.48 5.40
N GLN A 56 -15.27 -6.15 6.67
CA GLN A 56 -15.81 -6.86 7.83
C GLN A 56 -15.27 -8.28 8.05
N GLU A 57 -14.46 -8.81 7.12
CA GLU A 57 -13.92 -10.18 7.23
C GLU A 57 -12.40 -10.18 7.15
N GLY A 58 -11.78 -9.01 7.05
CA GLY A 58 -10.34 -8.88 6.95
C GLY A 58 -9.69 -8.64 8.30
N PHE A 59 -8.45 -8.15 8.23
CA PHE A 59 -7.65 -7.78 9.40
C PHE A 59 -6.90 -6.49 9.10
N SER A 60 -6.24 -5.92 10.14
CA SER A 60 -5.42 -4.74 9.96
C SER A 60 -4.10 -5.09 9.29
N VAL A 61 -3.71 -4.30 8.29
CA VAL A 61 -2.43 -4.43 7.60
C VAL A 61 -1.51 -3.33 8.11
N GLN A 62 -0.29 -3.69 8.49
CA GLN A 62 0.72 -2.77 8.99
C GLN A 62 1.56 -2.20 7.85
N GLY A 63 1.91 -0.94 7.96
CA GLY A 63 2.71 -0.27 6.95
C GLY A 63 3.22 1.07 7.41
N GLU A 64 3.55 1.91 6.45
CA GLU A 64 4.13 3.24 6.69
C GLU A 64 3.38 4.28 5.89
N LEU A 65 3.24 5.48 6.45
CA LEU A 65 2.62 6.61 5.79
C LEU A 65 3.66 7.58 5.30
N PHE A 66 3.49 8.00 4.04
CA PHE A 66 4.32 9.02 3.39
C PHE A 66 3.43 10.09 2.81
N GLU A 67 3.90 11.33 2.88
CA GLU A 67 3.34 12.43 2.10
C GLU A 67 4.15 12.54 0.83
N ILE A 68 3.50 12.40 -0.33
CA ILE A 68 4.19 12.38 -1.62
C ILE A 68 3.68 13.49 -2.52
N PRO A 69 4.55 14.04 -3.39
CA PRO A 69 4.06 14.95 -4.44
C PRO A 69 3.19 14.17 -5.43
N PHE A 70 2.13 14.80 -5.90
CA PHE A 70 1.17 14.17 -6.80
C PHE A 70 1.84 13.63 -8.07
N ASP A 71 2.81 14.35 -8.61
CA ASP A 71 3.50 13.95 -9.84
C ASP A 71 4.38 12.70 -9.68
N LEU A 72 4.70 12.31 -8.44
CA LEU A 72 5.43 11.07 -8.20
C LEU A 72 4.61 9.84 -8.60
N LEU A 73 3.30 9.95 -8.69
CA LEU A 73 2.43 8.84 -9.05
C LEU A 73 2.74 8.27 -10.43
N VAL A 74 3.23 9.09 -11.35
CA VAL A 74 3.59 8.62 -12.70
C VAL A 74 4.64 7.51 -12.62
N GLU A 75 5.65 7.71 -11.77
CA GLU A 75 6.71 6.72 -11.59
C GLU A 75 6.26 5.52 -10.76
N LEU A 76 5.50 5.78 -9.68
CA LEU A 76 4.99 4.70 -8.85
C LEU A 76 4.04 3.79 -9.61
N ASP A 77 3.20 4.35 -10.48
CA ASP A 77 2.32 3.55 -11.33
C ASP A 77 3.09 2.59 -12.22
N LYS A 78 4.24 2.99 -12.70
CA LYS A 78 5.10 2.11 -13.51
C LYS A 78 5.67 0.97 -12.68
N ILE A 79 6.16 1.26 -11.48
CA ILE A 79 6.70 0.26 -10.57
C ILE A 79 5.64 -0.76 -10.19
N GLU A 80 4.41 -0.29 -9.96
CA GLU A 80 3.30 -1.13 -9.50
C GLU A 80 2.51 -1.78 -10.65
N ASP A 81 2.88 -1.51 -11.88
CA ASP A 81 2.16 -1.98 -13.08
C ASP A 81 0.67 -1.63 -13.00
N ALA A 82 0.38 -0.38 -12.67
CA ALA A 82 -0.98 0.12 -12.57
C ALA A 82 -1.55 0.41 -13.96
N PRO A 83 -2.86 0.20 -14.15
CA PRO A 83 -3.85 -0.25 -13.16
C PRO A 83 -4.06 -1.77 -13.13
N PHE A 84 -3.28 -2.55 -13.88
CA PHE A 84 -3.54 -3.96 -14.11
C PHE A 84 -3.15 -4.86 -12.95
N LEU A 85 -1.90 -4.75 -12.47
CA LEU A 85 -1.42 -5.59 -11.38
C LEU A 85 -1.82 -5.00 -10.04
N PHE A 86 -1.55 -3.72 -9.84
CA PHE A 86 -1.98 -2.93 -8.69
C PHE A 86 -2.68 -1.67 -9.18
N ASN A 87 -3.52 -1.11 -8.35
CA ASN A 87 -4.14 0.18 -8.65
C ASN A 87 -4.21 1.04 -7.40
N LEU A 88 -3.98 2.34 -7.56
CA LEU A 88 -4.05 3.30 -6.46
C LEU A 88 -5.50 3.52 -6.08
N GLU A 89 -5.86 3.19 -4.84
CA GLU A 89 -7.24 3.30 -4.36
C GLU A 89 -7.26 3.85 -2.93
N PRO A 90 -8.34 4.55 -2.55
CA PRO A 90 -8.48 5.01 -1.17
C PRO A 90 -8.68 3.83 -0.21
N ILE A 91 -8.05 3.93 0.95
CA ILE A 91 -8.20 2.95 2.02
C ILE A 91 -8.56 3.66 3.31
N THR A 92 -9.02 2.87 4.29
CA THR A 92 -9.33 3.37 5.62
C THR A 92 -8.27 2.91 6.60
N LEU A 93 -7.71 3.86 7.35
CA LEU A 93 -6.75 3.57 8.40
C LEU A 93 -7.47 3.22 9.71
N ALA A 94 -6.73 2.69 10.67
CA ALA A 94 -7.31 2.23 11.95
C ALA A 94 -8.01 3.34 12.73
N ASP A 95 -7.57 4.59 12.57
CA ASP A 95 -8.20 5.74 13.25
C ASP A 95 -9.40 6.30 12.48
N GLY A 96 -9.79 5.68 11.37
CA GLY A 96 -10.90 6.11 10.53
C GLY A 96 -10.52 7.11 9.45
N SER A 97 -9.31 7.62 9.44
CA SER A 97 -8.84 8.52 8.39
C SER A 97 -8.58 7.77 7.09
N LYS A 98 -8.41 8.52 6.01
CA LYS A 98 -8.22 7.96 4.67
C LYS A 98 -6.79 8.22 4.19
N ALA A 99 -6.30 7.27 3.40
CA ALA A 99 -5.04 7.40 2.65
C ALA A 99 -5.23 6.68 1.32
N PHE A 100 -4.24 6.76 0.45
CA PHE A 100 -4.21 5.97 -0.77
C PHE A 100 -3.22 4.83 -0.62
N ALA A 101 -3.49 3.71 -1.27
CA ALA A 101 -2.57 2.58 -1.32
C ALA A 101 -2.72 1.86 -2.66
N TYR A 102 -1.67 1.14 -3.05
CA TYR A 102 -1.74 0.30 -4.25
C TYR A 102 -2.34 -1.04 -3.87
N LEU A 103 -3.58 -1.28 -4.29
CA LEU A 103 -4.30 -2.53 -4.04
C LEU A 103 -4.08 -3.51 -5.18
N TYR A 104 -3.90 -4.78 -4.83
CA TYR A 104 -3.70 -5.86 -5.79
C TYR A 104 -5.00 -6.16 -6.53
N LYS A 105 -4.93 -6.28 -7.86
CA LYS A 105 -6.12 -6.37 -8.71
C LYS A 105 -6.27 -7.73 -9.42
N GLN A 106 -5.42 -8.69 -9.12
CA GLN A 106 -5.50 -10.03 -9.72
C GLN A 106 -6.05 -11.04 -8.72
N SER A 107 -6.28 -12.27 -9.16
CA SER A 107 -6.79 -13.31 -8.28
C SER A 107 -5.80 -13.63 -7.16
N ILE A 108 -6.32 -13.84 -5.96
CA ILE A 108 -5.51 -14.28 -4.81
C ILE A 108 -5.69 -15.79 -4.55
N ALA A 109 -6.36 -16.51 -5.44
CA ALA A 109 -6.55 -17.96 -5.29
C ALA A 109 -5.19 -18.66 -5.19
N GLY A 110 -5.05 -19.53 -4.19
CA GLY A 110 -3.82 -20.29 -3.97
C GLY A 110 -2.67 -19.51 -3.33
N THR A 111 -2.86 -18.21 -3.01
CA THR A 111 -1.83 -17.44 -2.33
C THR A 111 -1.87 -17.68 -0.82
N LYS A 112 -0.73 -17.47 -0.17
CA LYS A 112 -0.64 -17.54 1.28
C LYS A 112 -1.15 -16.25 1.90
N ILE A 113 -2.09 -16.34 2.82
CA ILE A 113 -2.58 -15.18 3.56
C ILE A 113 -1.63 -14.91 4.72
N LEU A 114 -1.15 -13.67 4.82
CA LEU A 114 -0.28 -13.20 5.89
C LEU A 114 -1.16 -12.62 7.00
N SER A 115 -1.73 -13.51 7.82
CA SER A 115 -2.76 -13.15 8.80
C SER A 115 -2.25 -12.24 9.92
N GLU A 116 -0.95 -12.12 10.09
CA GLU A 116 -0.37 -11.16 11.04
C GLU A 116 -0.40 -9.73 10.51
N GLY A 117 -0.73 -9.55 9.21
CA GLY A 117 -0.88 -8.23 8.61
C GLY A 117 0.42 -7.51 8.32
N VAL A 118 1.54 -8.22 8.28
CA VAL A 118 2.84 -7.61 8.01
C VAL A 118 3.64 -8.46 7.04
N TRP A 119 4.36 -7.79 6.13
CA TRP A 119 5.27 -8.45 5.19
C TRP A 119 6.70 -8.25 5.66
N LEU A 120 7.39 -9.36 5.94
CA LEU A 120 8.70 -9.37 6.58
C LEU A 120 9.86 -9.64 5.62
N SER A 121 9.62 -9.90 4.37
CA SER A 121 10.70 -10.22 3.41
C SER A 121 11.57 -9.05 3.01
#